data_068935c2b3075ee23ee8461b337b78f9
#
_entry.id   068935c2b3075ee23ee8461b337b78f9
#
_cell.length_a   1.000
_cell.length_b   1.000
_cell.length_c   1.000
_cell.angle_alpha   90.00
_cell.angle_beta   90.00
_cell.angle_gamma   90.00
#
_symmetry.space_group_name_H-M   'P 1'
#
loop_
_entity.id
_entity.type
_entity.pdbx_description
1 polymer ?
#
loop_
_entity_poly.entity_id
_entity_poly.type
_entity_poly.pdbx_seq_one_letter_code
_entity_poly.pdbx_strand_id
1 'polypeptide(L)' 'MHFLVSPEPFDIAPLREALLASGAGAYASFEGWVRDHNEGRAVTGLRYEAYAELAQSEGEAILADAVARFDIL' A
#
# COMPACT_ATOMS: atom_id res chain seq x y z
N MET A 1 -6.34 -11.65 2.36
CA MET A 1 -5.66 -10.34 2.15
C MET A 1 -5.28 -9.72 3.47
N HIS A 2 -4.16 -9.06 3.49
CA HIS A 2 -3.69 -8.37 4.68
C HIS A 2 -3.39 -6.92 4.35
N PHE A 3 -3.63 -6.04 5.29
CA PHE A 3 -3.20 -4.67 5.25
C PHE A 3 -2.15 -4.45 6.34
N LEU A 4 -0.98 -3.97 5.96
CA LEU A 4 0.13 -3.76 6.88
C LEU A 4 0.67 -2.35 6.72
N VAL A 5 1.02 -1.74 7.86
CA VAL A 5 1.72 -0.46 7.92
C VAL A 5 3.05 -0.70 8.60
N SER A 6 4.14 -0.28 7.97
CA SER A 6 5.48 -0.45 8.53
C SER A 6 6.21 0.88 8.59
N PRO A 7 6.87 1.21 9.70
CA PRO A 7 7.76 2.37 9.78
C PRO A 7 9.11 2.10 9.11
N GLU A 8 9.40 0.85 8.80
CA GLU A 8 10.68 0.43 8.21
C GLU A 8 10.49 0.06 6.74
N PRO A 9 11.54 0.24 5.92
CA PRO A 9 11.52 -0.28 4.55
C PRO A 9 11.28 -1.78 4.53
N PHE A 10 10.57 -2.26 3.52
CA PHE A 10 10.30 -3.68 3.35
C PHE A 10 10.51 -4.08 1.90
N ASP A 11 10.79 -5.37 1.70
CA ASP A 11 10.96 -5.93 0.37
C ASP A 11 9.58 -6.24 -0.24
N ILE A 12 9.35 -5.74 -1.44
CA ILE A 12 8.08 -5.91 -2.16
C ILE A 12 7.95 -7.32 -2.75
N ALA A 13 9.05 -7.94 -3.13
CA ALA A 13 9.02 -9.23 -3.83
C ALA A 13 8.28 -10.33 -3.06
N PRO A 14 8.54 -10.57 -1.77
CA PRO A 14 7.79 -11.57 -1.01
C PRO A 14 6.30 -11.24 -0.89
N LEU A 15 5.95 -9.96 -0.80
CA LEU A 15 4.55 -9.53 -0.74
C LEU A 15 3.83 -9.83 -2.05
N ARG A 16 4.48 -9.55 -3.17
CA ARG A 16 3.92 -9.83 -4.49
C ARG A 16 3.75 -11.34 -4.71
N GLU A 17 4.74 -12.12 -4.32
CA GLU A 17 4.67 -13.58 -4.43
C GLU A 17 3.53 -14.17 -3.59
N ALA A 18 3.28 -13.62 -2.41
CA ALA A 18 2.19 -14.06 -1.55
C ALA A 18 0.81 -13.78 -2.16
N LEU A 19 0.71 -12.85 -3.10
CA LEU A 19 -0.53 -12.53 -3.80
C LEU A 19 -0.76 -13.35 -5.05
N LEU A 20 0.23 -14.12 -5.51
CA LEU A 20 0.08 -14.90 -6.73
C LEU A 20 -1.06 -15.90 -6.59
N ALA A 21 -1.95 -15.88 -7.57
CA ALA A 21 -3.04 -16.81 -7.69
C ALA A 21 -3.22 -17.17 -9.16
N SER A 22 -3.34 -18.46 -9.46
CA SER A 22 -3.42 -18.95 -10.84
C SER A 22 -4.65 -18.43 -11.59
N GLY A 23 -5.69 -18.04 -10.85
CA GLY A 23 -6.92 -17.48 -11.43
C GLY A 23 -6.88 -15.97 -11.62
N ALA A 24 -5.83 -15.29 -11.13
CA ALA A 24 -5.72 -13.85 -11.26
C ALA A 24 -4.95 -13.48 -12.52
N GLY A 25 -5.50 -12.58 -13.32
CA GLY A 25 -4.90 -12.15 -14.58
C GLY A 25 -4.05 -10.90 -14.48
N ALA A 26 -4.09 -10.19 -13.35
CA ALA A 26 -3.37 -8.93 -13.20
C ALA A 26 -2.96 -8.66 -11.77
N TYR A 27 -1.90 -7.92 -11.62
CA TYR A 27 -1.38 -7.39 -10.37
C TYR A 27 -1.19 -5.89 -10.53
N ALA A 28 -1.48 -5.14 -9.49
CA ALA A 28 -1.26 -3.71 -9.48
C ALA A 28 -0.55 -3.27 -8.21
N SER A 29 0.34 -2.29 -8.32
CA SER A 29 0.98 -1.64 -7.21
C SER A 29 1.06 -0.14 -7.46
N PHE A 30 1.24 0.60 -6.39
CA PHE A 30 1.47 2.04 -6.46
C PHE A 30 2.72 2.39 -5.68
N GLU A 31 3.60 3.19 -6.31
CA GLU A 31 4.81 3.69 -5.68
C GLU A 31 4.86 5.20 -5.83
N GLY A 32 5.14 5.89 -4.75
CA GLY A 32 5.34 7.32 -4.73
C GLY A 32 6.80 7.65 -4.44
N TRP A 33 7.35 8.61 -5.16
CA TRP A 33 8.71 9.09 -4.97
C TRP A 33 8.69 10.52 -4.49
N VAL A 34 9.62 10.84 -3.61
CA VAL A 34 9.80 12.22 -3.15
C VAL A 34 10.56 12.98 -4.22
N ARG A 35 9.93 13.96 -4.83
CA ARG A 35 10.60 14.83 -5.81
C ARG A 35 11.33 15.96 -5.08
N ASP A 36 12.29 16.56 -5.77
CA ASP A 36 13.14 17.60 -5.20
C ASP A 36 12.53 19.01 -5.21
N HIS A 37 11.31 19.16 -5.75
CA HIS A 37 10.62 20.45 -5.81
C HIS A 37 9.11 20.27 -5.69
N ASN A 38 8.46 21.28 -5.15
CA ASN A 38 7.00 21.38 -5.10
C ASN A 38 6.59 22.85 -5.11
N GLU A 39 5.72 23.21 -6.06
CA GLU A 39 5.23 24.57 -6.22
C GLU A 39 6.37 25.62 -6.29
N GLY A 40 7.44 25.31 -7.02
CA GLY A 40 8.60 26.19 -7.18
C GLY A 40 9.55 26.22 -6.00
N ARG A 41 9.33 25.37 -4.99
CA ARG A 41 10.20 25.29 -3.80
C ARG A 41 11.00 24.01 -3.80
N ALA A 42 12.22 24.06 -3.27
CA ALA A 42 13.05 22.88 -3.07
C ALA A 42 12.46 22.00 -1.96
N VAL A 43 12.50 20.69 -2.21
CA VAL A 43 12.07 19.67 -1.23
C VAL A 43 13.29 18.85 -0.85
N THR A 44 13.61 18.78 0.44
CA THR A 44 14.73 17.99 0.95
C THR A 44 14.30 16.65 1.53
N GLY A 45 13.01 16.43 1.75
CA GLY A 45 12.48 15.20 2.26
C GLY A 45 10.99 15.29 2.57
N LEU A 46 10.41 14.16 2.90
CA LEU A 46 9.03 14.02 3.33
C LEU A 46 8.97 13.19 4.59
N ARG A 47 8.09 13.59 5.50
CA ARG A 47 7.82 12.82 6.69
C ARG A 47 6.33 12.49 6.73
N TYR A 48 6.02 11.20 6.86
CA TYR A 48 4.67 10.72 7.07
C TYR A 48 4.52 10.24 8.50
N GLU A 49 3.37 10.52 9.08
CA GLU A 49 3.00 9.97 10.36
C GLU A 49 1.64 9.27 10.22
N ALA A 50 1.53 8.10 10.82
CA ALA A 50 0.29 7.34 10.83
C ALA A 50 0.05 6.78 12.23
N TYR A 51 -1.22 6.75 12.60
CA TYR A 51 -1.65 6.04 13.79
C TYR A 51 -1.81 4.57 13.38
N ALA A 52 -0.81 3.75 13.66
CA ALA A 52 -0.67 2.43 13.08
C ALA A 52 -1.90 1.53 13.32
N GLU A 53 -2.42 1.50 14.54
CA GLU A 53 -3.59 0.68 14.87
C GLU A 53 -4.84 1.10 14.10
N LEU A 54 -5.08 2.40 14.00
CA LEU A 54 -6.22 2.93 13.25
C LEU A 54 -6.03 2.71 11.75
N ALA A 55 -4.83 2.96 11.23
CA ALA A 55 -4.52 2.75 9.81
C ALA A 55 -4.73 1.29 9.41
N GLN A 56 -4.29 0.35 10.23
CA GLN A 56 -4.48 -1.08 9.97
C GLN A 56 -5.94 -1.47 10.01
N SER A 57 -6.67 -1.03 11.01
CA SER A 57 -8.11 -1.29 11.15
C SER A 57 -8.91 -0.76 9.96
N GLU A 58 -8.64 0.47 9.54
CA GLU A 58 -9.28 1.09 8.38
C GLU A 58 -8.90 0.40 7.09
N GLY A 59 -7.62 0.04 6.93
CA GLY A 59 -7.13 -0.69 5.76
C GLY A 59 -7.78 -2.06 5.62
N GLU A 60 -7.90 -2.80 6.71
CA GLU A 60 -8.57 -4.10 6.72
C GLU A 60 -10.05 -3.98 6.39
N ALA A 61 -10.73 -2.93 6.89
CA ALA A 61 -12.12 -2.67 6.56
C ALA A 61 -12.30 -2.36 5.08
N ILE A 62 -11.38 -1.59 4.48
CA ILE A 62 -11.40 -1.29 3.04
C ILE A 62 -11.21 -2.58 2.23
N LEU A 63 -10.28 -3.43 2.61
CA LEU A 63 -10.07 -4.71 1.92
C LEU A 63 -11.29 -5.61 2.02
N ALA A 64 -11.92 -5.70 3.19
CA ALA A 64 -13.12 -6.50 3.37
C ALA A 64 -14.28 -5.97 2.51
N ASP A 65 -14.44 -4.65 2.43
CA ASP A 65 -15.45 -4.03 1.59
C ASP A 65 -15.18 -4.29 0.10
N ALA A 66 -13.92 -4.22 -0.33
CA ALA A 66 -13.53 -4.51 -1.70
C ALA A 66 -13.82 -5.97 -2.07
N VAL A 67 -13.49 -6.92 -1.20
CA VAL A 67 -13.77 -8.34 -1.43
C VAL A 67 -15.28 -8.60 -1.52
N ALA A 68 -16.07 -7.89 -0.70
CA ALA A 68 -17.52 -8.03 -0.72
C ALA A 68 -18.17 -7.45 -1.98
N ARG A 69 -17.57 -6.42 -2.56
CA ARG A 69 -18.14 -5.72 -3.74
C ARG A 69 -17.61 -6.24 -5.07
N PHE A 70 -16.40 -6.74 -5.09
CA PHE A 70 -15.71 -7.11 -6.33
C PHE A 70 -15.22 -8.54 -6.25
N ASP A 71 -15.08 -9.16 -7.41
CA ASP A 71 -14.56 -10.52 -7.54
C ASP A 71 -13.03 -10.50 -7.49
N ILE A 72 -12.50 -10.31 -6.31
CA ILE A 72 -11.05 -10.21 -6.05
C ILE A 72 -10.53 -11.55 -5.54
N LEU A 73 -9.43 -11.97 -6.09
CA LEU A 73 -8.74 -13.20 -5.68
C LEU A 73 -7.65 -12.96 -4.63
#